data_c15bc29fe8fb3c98211ecd39a88fb795
#
_entry.id   c15bc29fe8fb3c98211ecd39a88fb795
#
_cell.length_a   1.000
_cell.length_b   1.000
_cell.length_c   1.000
_cell.angle_alpha   90.00
_cell.angle_beta   90.00
_cell.angle_gamma   90.00
#
_symmetry.space_group_name_H-M   'P 1'
#
loop_
_entity.id
_entity.type
_entity.pdbx_description
1 polymer ?
#
loop_
_entity_poly.entity_id
_entity_poly.type
_entity_poly.pdbx_seq_one_letter_code
_entity_poly.pdbx_strand_id
1 'polypeptide(L)'
;MSKAVSIAKEQVSAVIEAAMKKAMAAGMLPEAELPAFTVERPADRSHGDFATNAAMASARAFRMAPPKIAAAIMENLDLNGTYFVKAETAGPGFMNFFLGSAFYSDVLTEVLTKDSAYGRSDYGNHRKVMVEFVSANPTGPMHMGNARGGALGDCLASVLDAAGYDVWREFYVNDAGNQLDKFGLSLSIRYQQLFAENPPELPEDSYHGEDILDLAKEYAKEHGDELMHVTEEERRKALVGFGLPKNIAKMKADMEKYRVHYDRWFLESDLHKDGEVMAVVDYLLSLIHIS
;
A
#
# COMPACT_ATOMS: atom_id res chain seq x y z
N MET A 1 12.93 -8.77 -2.89
CA MET A 1 14.12 -8.61 -3.77
C MET A 1 14.19 -9.85 -4.66
N SER A 2 14.52 -9.73 -5.97
CA SER A 2 14.64 -10.92 -6.83
C SER A 2 15.63 -11.91 -6.21
N LYS A 3 15.32 -13.20 -6.29
CA LYS A 3 16.17 -14.26 -5.77
C LYS A 3 17.60 -14.19 -6.37
N ALA A 4 17.69 -13.89 -7.67
CA ALA A 4 18.98 -13.74 -8.35
C ALA A 4 19.83 -12.58 -7.78
N VAL A 5 19.21 -11.46 -7.38
CA VAL A 5 19.93 -10.33 -6.73
C VAL A 5 20.48 -10.71 -5.36
N SER A 6 19.72 -11.48 -4.57
CA SER A 6 20.18 -11.97 -3.27
C SER A 6 21.35 -12.93 -3.44
N ILE A 7 21.23 -13.90 -4.37
CA ILE A 7 22.30 -14.83 -4.71
C ILE A 7 23.55 -14.08 -5.18
N ALA A 8 23.41 -13.08 -6.06
CA ALA A 8 24.56 -12.29 -6.53
C ALA A 8 25.30 -11.59 -5.37
N LYS A 9 24.57 -11.01 -4.42
CA LYS A 9 25.17 -10.41 -3.21
C LYS A 9 25.93 -11.44 -2.35
N GLU A 10 25.32 -12.58 -2.12
CA GLU A 10 25.93 -13.67 -1.36
C GLU A 10 27.20 -14.20 -2.06
N GLN A 11 27.16 -14.31 -3.40
CA GLN A 11 28.33 -14.72 -4.18
C GLN A 11 29.49 -13.72 -4.05
N VAL A 12 29.26 -12.41 -4.09
CA VAL A 12 30.32 -11.40 -3.86
C VAL A 12 30.92 -11.60 -2.47
N SER A 13 30.11 -11.74 -1.44
CA SER A 13 30.61 -11.96 -0.07
C SER A 13 31.45 -13.23 0.01
N ALA A 14 30.94 -14.32 -0.54
CA ALA A 14 31.64 -15.64 -0.50
C ALA A 14 32.98 -15.64 -1.25
N VAL A 15 33.03 -15.06 -2.46
CA VAL A 15 34.29 -15.02 -3.23
C VAL A 15 35.33 -14.10 -2.60
N ILE A 16 34.91 -12.98 -1.97
CA ILE A 16 35.81 -12.11 -1.22
C ILE A 16 36.38 -12.80 0.01
N GLU A 17 35.53 -13.44 0.81
CA GLU A 17 36.00 -14.19 2.00
C GLU A 17 36.93 -15.32 1.62
N ALA A 18 36.62 -16.07 0.55
CA ALA A 18 37.48 -17.12 0.04
C ALA A 18 38.82 -16.57 -0.46
N ALA A 19 38.82 -15.46 -1.18
CA ALA A 19 40.04 -14.81 -1.64
C ALA A 19 40.89 -14.27 -0.50
N MET A 20 40.30 -13.68 0.53
CA MET A 20 41.03 -13.27 1.76
C MET A 20 41.67 -14.44 2.45
N LYS A 21 40.99 -15.57 2.63
CA LYS A 21 41.52 -16.80 3.23
C LYS A 21 42.69 -17.36 2.40
N LYS A 22 42.57 -17.40 1.08
CA LYS A 22 43.66 -17.83 0.18
C LYS A 22 44.87 -16.89 0.28
N ALA A 23 44.63 -15.56 0.30
CA ALA A 23 45.71 -14.58 0.42
C ALA A 23 46.43 -14.67 1.78
N MET A 24 45.72 -14.95 2.88
CA MET A 24 46.32 -15.23 4.19
C MET A 24 47.17 -16.52 4.14
N ALA A 25 46.67 -17.60 3.59
CA ALA A 25 47.38 -18.85 3.44
C ALA A 25 48.64 -18.73 2.57
N ALA A 26 48.60 -17.83 1.57
CA ALA A 26 49.75 -17.50 0.71
C ALA A 26 50.73 -16.50 1.35
N GLY A 27 50.49 -16.03 2.56
CA GLY A 27 51.32 -15.00 3.23
C GLY A 27 51.23 -13.60 2.64
N MET A 28 50.27 -13.33 1.76
CA MET A 28 50.04 -12.00 1.17
C MET A 28 49.29 -11.06 2.11
N LEU A 29 48.46 -11.62 2.98
CA LEU A 29 47.77 -10.93 4.06
C LEU A 29 48.15 -11.53 5.40
N PRO A 30 48.29 -10.75 6.48
CA PRO A 30 48.48 -11.28 7.83
C PRO A 30 47.31 -12.15 8.25
N GLU A 31 47.54 -13.15 9.09
CA GLU A 31 46.49 -13.96 9.69
C GLU A 31 45.68 -13.09 10.67
N ALA A 32 44.39 -12.97 10.42
CA ALA A 32 43.46 -12.20 11.23
C ALA A 32 42.02 -12.68 11.06
N GLU A 33 41.17 -12.35 12.01
CA GLU A 33 39.71 -12.52 11.87
C GLU A 33 39.17 -11.59 10.78
N LEU A 34 38.30 -12.14 9.91
CA LEU A 34 37.71 -11.36 8.83
C LEU A 34 36.67 -10.39 9.37
N PRO A 35 36.79 -9.08 9.16
CA PRO A 35 35.81 -8.11 9.59
C PRO A 35 34.57 -8.15 8.70
N ALA A 36 33.45 -7.71 9.25
CA ALA A 36 32.23 -7.49 8.46
C ALA A 36 32.47 -6.39 7.42
N PHE A 37 31.95 -6.59 6.22
CA PHE A 37 31.98 -5.63 5.12
C PHE A 37 30.63 -5.56 4.43
N THR A 38 30.43 -4.54 3.59
CA THR A 38 29.20 -4.33 2.86
C THR A 38 29.34 -4.67 1.38
N VAL A 39 28.25 -5.19 0.81
CA VAL A 39 28.06 -5.35 -0.64
C VAL A 39 26.86 -4.54 -1.05
N GLU A 40 27.03 -3.58 -1.93
CA GLU A 40 25.99 -2.64 -2.35
C GLU A 40 25.98 -2.44 -3.86
N ARG A 41 24.94 -1.81 -4.37
CA ARG A 41 24.88 -1.40 -5.77
C ARG A 41 25.46 0.01 -5.86
N PRO A 42 26.50 0.25 -6.67
CA PRO A 42 27.03 1.58 -6.86
C PRO A 42 26.00 2.51 -7.49
N ALA A 43 26.03 3.80 -7.09
CA ALA A 43 25.15 4.81 -7.67
C ALA A 43 25.47 5.07 -9.15
N ASP A 44 26.75 5.01 -9.51
CA ASP A 44 27.24 5.13 -10.89
C ASP A 44 27.44 3.75 -11.51
N ARG A 45 26.74 3.46 -12.58
CA ARG A 45 26.80 2.19 -13.33
C ARG A 45 28.16 1.90 -13.96
N SER A 46 28.98 2.92 -14.18
CA SER A 46 30.37 2.73 -14.65
C SER A 46 31.22 1.96 -13.65
N HIS A 47 30.82 1.96 -12.37
CA HIS A 47 31.47 1.20 -11.28
C HIS A 47 30.92 -0.24 -11.14
N GLY A 48 30.29 -0.79 -12.18
CA GLY A 48 29.76 -2.14 -12.18
C GLY A 48 28.37 -2.29 -11.55
N ASP A 49 27.99 -3.54 -11.32
CA ASP A 49 26.66 -3.91 -10.80
C ASP A 49 26.64 -4.04 -9.29
N PHE A 50 27.75 -4.44 -8.68
CA PHE A 50 27.97 -4.51 -7.25
C PHE A 50 29.34 -3.97 -6.87
N ALA A 51 29.44 -3.39 -5.71
CA ALA A 51 30.68 -2.90 -5.12
C ALA A 51 30.79 -3.32 -3.67
N THR A 52 32.03 -3.51 -3.21
CA THR A 52 32.31 -3.81 -1.79
C THR A 52 33.43 -2.94 -1.24
N ASN A 53 33.32 -2.61 0.04
CA ASN A 53 34.34 -1.93 0.83
C ASN A 53 35.25 -2.87 1.60
N ALA A 54 35.27 -4.17 1.27
CA ALA A 54 35.92 -5.20 2.05
C ALA A 54 37.42 -4.92 2.36
N ALA A 55 38.18 -4.39 1.40
CA ALA A 55 39.58 -4.04 1.64
C ALA A 55 39.71 -2.87 2.62
N MET A 56 38.85 -1.86 2.57
CA MET A 56 38.84 -0.73 3.50
C MET A 56 38.45 -1.19 4.91
N ALA A 57 37.38 -2.00 5.02
CA ALA A 57 36.94 -2.56 6.29
C ALA A 57 38.02 -3.41 6.96
N SER A 58 38.84 -4.08 6.16
CA SER A 58 39.93 -4.98 6.62
C SER A 58 41.23 -4.26 6.95
N ALA A 59 41.39 -2.99 6.64
CA ALA A 59 42.63 -2.24 6.81
C ALA A 59 43.21 -2.30 8.24
N ARG A 60 42.32 -2.20 9.24
CA ARG A 60 42.71 -2.26 10.65
C ARG A 60 43.12 -3.67 11.09
N ALA A 61 42.38 -4.69 10.64
CA ALA A 61 42.65 -6.09 10.98
C ALA A 61 44.00 -6.56 10.41
N PHE A 62 44.25 -6.25 9.14
CA PHE A 62 45.48 -6.63 8.46
C PHE A 62 46.64 -5.63 8.66
N ARG A 63 46.38 -4.44 9.27
CA ARG A 63 47.36 -3.36 9.44
C ARG A 63 48.07 -2.99 8.12
N MET A 64 47.29 -2.99 7.02
CA MET A 64 47.77 -2.71 5.67
C MET A 64 46.93 -1.65 5.01
N ALA A 65 47.50 -0.95 4.02
CA ALA A 65 46.76 0.01 3.22
C ALA A 65 45.69 -0.69 2.36
N PRO A 66 44.45 -0.15 2.29
CA PRO A 66 43.34 -0.80 1.56
C PRO A 66 43.65 -1.15 0.09
N PRO A 67 44.39 -0.34 -0.68
CA PRO A 67 44.74 -0.70 -2.06
C PRO A 67 45.64 -1.96 -2.13
N LYS A 68 46.52 -2.20 -1.14
CA LYS A 68 47.34 -3.41 -1.08
C LYS A 68 46.51 -4.63 -0.72
N ILE A 69 45.54 -4.47 0.18
CA ILE A 69 44.60 -5.56 0.55
C ILE A 69 43.72 -5.90 -0.67
N ALA A 70 43.20 -4.88 -1.36
CA ALA A 70 42.41 -5.09 -2.58
C ALA A 70 43.21 -5.85 -3.66
N ALA A 71 44.48 -5.49 -3.88
CA ALA A 71 45.35 -6.19 -4.81
C ALA A 71 45.56 -7.67 -4.42
N ALA A 72 45.82 -7.97 -3.14
CA ALA A 72 45.96 -9.33 -2.65
C ALA A 72 44.67 -10.14 -2.79
N ILE A 73 43.50 -9.52 -2.54
CA ILE A 73 42.21 -10.18 -2.76
C ILE A 73 42.01 -10.47 -4.26
N MET A 74 42.25 -9.50 -5.12
CA MET A 74 42.07 -9.65 -6.57
C MET A 74 42.95 -10.74 -7.17
N GLU A 75 44.18 -10.89 -6.70
CA GLU A 75 45.10 -11.94 -7.15
C GLU A 75 44.61 -13.34 -6.80
N ASN A 76 43.86 -13.46 -5.72
CA ASN A 76 43.31 -14.74 -5.23
C ASN A 76 41.83 -14.94 -5.53
N LEU A 77 41.22 -14.00 -6.27
CA LEU A 77 39.80 -14.02 -6.56
C LEU A 77 39.45 -15.07 -7.62
N ASP A 78 38.44 -15.88 -7.34
CA ASP A 78 37.89 -16.85 -8.27
C ASP A 78 36.40 -16.57 -8.50
N LEU A 79 36.05 -16.22 -9.74
CA LEU A 79 34.68 -15.94 -10.14
C LEU A 79 33.95 -17.12 -10.78
N ASN A 80 34.62 -18.27 -10.91
CA ASN A 80 34.03 -19.46 -11.53
C ASN A 80 32.78 -19.92 -10.74
N GLY A 81 31.73 -20.25 -11.46
CA GLY A 81 30.47 -20.69 -10.86
C GLY A 81 29.62 -19.55 -10.23
N THR A 82 29.99 -18.29 -10.47
CA THR A 82 29.23 -17.12 -10.06
C THR A 82 28.57 -16.43 -11.24
N TYR A 83 27.73 -15.45 -10.94
CA TYR A 83 27.14 -14.58 -11.96
C TYR A 83 28.10 -13.52 -12.54
N PHE A 84 29.31 -13.39 -11.97
CA PHE A 84 30.26 -12.34 -12.32
C PHE A 84 31.28 -12.77 -13.35
N VAL A 85 31.53 -11.91 -14.31
CA VAL A 85 32.51 -12.15 -15.40
C VAL A 85 33.76 -11.29 -15.23
N LYS A 86 33.71 -10.26 -14.39
CA LYS A 86 34.79 -9.32 -14.18
C LYS A 86 34.71 -8.74 -12.78
N ALA A 87 35.88 -8.53 -12.16
CA ALA A 87 36.02 -7.66 -11.00
C ALA A 87 37.20 -6.69 -11.25
N GLU A 88 37.17 -5.52 -10.65
CA GLU A 88 38.25 -4.52 -10.73
C GLU A 88 38.33 -3.70 -9.45
N THR A 89 39.50 -3.19 -9.15
CA THR A 89 39.71 -2.25 -8.04
C THR A 89 39.42 -0.83 -8.46
N ALA A 90 38.85 -0.02 -7.54
CA ALA A 90 38.55 1.39 -7.77
C ALA A 90 38.88 2.25 -6.56
N GLY A 91 39.43 3.43 -6.82
CA GLY A 91 39.70 4.43 -5.79
C GLY A 91 40.55 3.90 -4.62
N PRO A 92 40.17 4.20 -3.37
CA PRO A 92 40.99 3.90 -2.19
C PRO A 92 40.92 2.43 -1.73
N GLY A 93 40.37 1.51 -2.53
CA GLY A 93 40.25 0.08 -2.21
C GLY A 93 38.85 -0.49 -2.32
N PHE A 94 37.96 0.15 -3.07
CA PHE A 94 36.72 -0.47 -3.50
C PHE A 94 37.00 -1.58 -4.52
N MET A 95 36.16 -2.60 -4.53
CA MET A 95 36.19 -3.65 -5.55
C MET A 95 34.82 -3.71 -6.21
N ASN A 96 34.80 -3.56 -7.52
CA ASN A 96 33.60 -3.51 -8.35
C ASN A 96 33.44 -4.82 -9.12
N PHE A 97 32.21 -5.32 -9.20
CA PHE A 97 31.87 -6.60 -9.82
C PHE A 97 30.86 -6.37 -10.95
N PHE A 98 31.07 -7.05 -12.07
CA PHE A 98 30.27 -6.93 -13.28
C PHE A 98 29.55 -8.25 -13.57
N LEU A 99 28.24 -8.19 -13.72
CA LEU A 99 27.39 -9.34 -14.01
C LEU A 99 27.58 -9.83 -15.44
N GLY A 100 27.57 -11.14 -15.61
CA GLY A 100 27.54 -11.80 -16.91
C GLY A 100 26.13 -12.16 -17.36
N SER A 101 26.04 -12.73 -18.56
CA SER A 101 24.78 -13.13 -19.19
C SER A 101 23.99 -14.17 -18.37
N ALA A 102 24.65 -15.01 -17.61
CA ALA A 102 24.01 -16.02 -16.77
C ALA A 102 23.02 -15.41 -15.76
N PHE A 103 23.38 -14.28 -15.13
CA PHE A 103 22.47 -13.57 -14.23
C PHE A 103 21.18 -13.15 -14.93
N TYR A 104 21.32 -12.53 -16.10
CA TYR A 104 20.15 -12.04 -16.85
C TYR A 104 19.29 -13.19 -17.37
N SER A 105 19.91 -14.29 -17.80
CA SER A 105 19.21 -15.49 -18.25
C SER A 105 18.37 -16.10 -17.10
N ASP A 106 18.94 -16.20 -15.91
CA ASP A 106 18.23 -16.73 -14.73
C ASP A 106 17.08 -15.79 -14.29
N VAL A 107 17.31 -14.47 -14.32
CA VAL A 107 16.24 -13.49 -14.05
C VAL A 107 15.10 -13.62 -15.06
N LEU A 108 15.39 -13.72 -16.35
CA LEU A 108 14.37 -13.90 -17.38
C LEU A 108 13.62 -15.22 -17.21
N THR A 109 14.33 -16.30 -16.89
CA THR A 109 13.70 -17.59 -16.59
C THR A 109 12.79 -17.51 -15.37
N GLU A 110 13.21 -16.82 -14.31
CA GLU A 110 12.39 -16.60 -13.13
C GLU A 110 11.12 -15.79 -13.46
N VAL A 111 11.26 -14.71 -14.26
CA VAL A 111 10.13 -13.90 -14.72
C VAL A 111 9.13 -14.74 -15.50
N LEU A 112 9.59 -15.50 -16.49
CA LEU A 112 8.74 -16.35 -17.32
C LEU A 112 8.06 -17.46 -16.55
N THR A 113 8.73 -18.00 -15.53
CA THR A 113 8.20 -19.09 -14.70
C THR A 113 7.18 -18.60 -13.69
N LYS A 114 7.42 -17.44 -13.08
CA LYS A 114 6.56 -16.88 -12.03
C LYS A 114 5.43 -16.01 -12.57
N ASP A 115 5.57 -15.50 -13.80
CA ASP A 115 4.59 -14.62 -14.46
C ASP A 115 4.11 -13.49 -13.52
N SER A 116 2.82 -13.41 -13.27
CA SER A 116 2.20 -12.41 -12.38
C SER A 116 2.65 -12.50 -10.91
N ALA A 117 3.21 -13.62 -10.49
CA ALA A 117 3.77 -13.80 -9.14
C ALA A 117 5.23 -13.29 -9.02
N TYR A 118 5.86 -12.86 -10.13
CA TYR A 118 7.22 -12.33 -10.06
C TYR A 118 7.27 -11.04 -9.24
N GLY A 119 8.28 -10.93 -8.38
CA GLY A 119 8.47 -9.78 -7.49
C GLY A 119 7.77 -9.89 -6.13
N ARG A 120 6.89 -10.88 -5.93
CA ARG A 120 6.28 -11.15 -4.62
C ARG A 120 7.32 -11.70 -3.64
N SER A 121 7.14 -11.42 -2.36
CA SER A 121 7.95 -11.90 -1.26
C SER A 121 7.08 -12.35 -0.10
N ASP A 122 7.67 -13.02 0.87
CA ASP A 122 7.06 -13.45 2.14
C ASP A 122 7.48 -12.58 3.34
N TYR A 123 7.99 -11.36 3.08
CA TYR A 123 8.47 -10.46 4.13
C TYR A 123 7.39 -10.17 5.20
N GLY A 124 6.13 -10.08 4.77
CA GLY A 124 4.97 -9.88 5.63
C GLY A 124 4.68 -11.07 6.55
N ASN A 125 5.16 -12.27 6.23
CA ASN A 125 4.94 -13.50 6.98
C ASN A 125 3.46 -13.71 7.34
N HIS A 126 2.57 -13.45 6.39
CA HIS A 126 1.10 -13.57 6.53
C HIS A 126 0.51 -12.79 7.72
N ARG A 127 1.20 -11.73 8.17
CA ARG A 127 0.61 -10.85 9.19
C ARG A 127 -0.61 -10.16 8.61
N LYS A 128 -1.71 -10.17 9.35
CA LYS A 128 -2.94 -9.51 8.93
C LYS A 128 -2.81 -8.00 9.00
N VAL A 129 -3.22 -7.32 7.95
CA VAL A 129 -3.25 -5.86 7.86
C VAL A 129 -4.58 -5.44 7.25
N MET A 130 -5.29 -4.53 7.89
CA MET A 130 -6.45 -3.86 7.32
C MET A 130 -6.04 -2.50 6.80
N VAL A 131 -6.45 -2.18 5.58
CA VAL A 131 -6.29 -0.86 4.95
C VAL A 131 -7.69 -0.32 4.69
N GLU A 132 -8.08 0.69 5.46
CA GLU A 132 -9.30 1.46 5.23
C GLU A 132 -8.96 2.68 4.40
N PHE A 133 -9.71 2.93 3.34
CA PHE A 133 -9.43 4.05 2.46
C PHE A 133 -10.66 4.48 1.64
N VAL A 134 -10.65 5.75 1.20
CA VAL A 134 -11.77 6.51 0.63
C VAL A 134 -12.79 6.85 1.71
N SER A 135 -13.57 5.88 2.19
CA SER A 135 -14.53 5.99 3.30
C SER A 135 -15.38 7.27 3.21
N ALA A 136 -15.96 7.49 2.02
CA ALA A 136 -16.75 8.69 1.74
C ALA A 136 -18.19 8.53 2.19
N ASN A 137 -18.82 9.67 2.61
CA ASN A 137 -20.23 9.68 2.99
C ASN A 137 -21.12 9.40 1.77
N PRO A 138 -22.15 8.57 1.90
CA PRO A 138 -23.04 8.20 0.79
C PRO A 138 -24.13 9.26 0.51
N THR A 139 -23.84 10.55 0.75
CA THR A 139 -24.76 11.67 0.60
C THR A 139 -24.63 12.42 -0.72
N GLY A 140 -23.76 11.93 -1.63
CA GLY A 140 -23.54 12.50 -2.94
C GLY A 140 -22.46 11.78 -3.74
N PRO A 141 -22.13 12.26 -4.95
CA PRO A 141 -21.13 11.65 -5.80
C PRO A 141 -19.70 11.82 -5.22
N MET A 142 -18.85 10.84 -5.49
CA MET A 142 -17.43 10.95 -5.13
C MET A 142 -16.72 12.00 -5.99
N HIS A 143 -15.71 12.65 -5.43
CA HIS A 143 -14.91 13.69 -6.07
C HIS A 143 -13.44 13.31 -6.21
N MET A 144 -12.64 14.18 -6.86
CA MET A 144 -11.21 13.92 -7.12
C MET A 144 -10.38 13.66 -5.86
N GLY A 145 -10.77 14.21 -4.70
CA GLY A 145 -10.12 13.89 -3.42
C GLY A 145 -10.29 12.42 -3.04
N ASN A 146 -11.48 11.88 -3.23
CA ASN A 146 -11.77 10.46 -3.00
C ASN A 146 -10.99 9.57 -3.97
N ALA A 147 -10.89 9.95 -5.25
CA ALA A 147 -10.11 9.22 -6.24
C ALA A 147 -8.62 9.14 -5.87
N ARG A 148 -8.02 10.23 -5.37
CA ARG A 148 -6.63 10.20 -4.88
C ARG A 148 -6.45 9.28 -3.68
N GLY A 149 -7.39 9.34 -2.73
CA GLY A 149 -7.41 8.41 -1.59
C GLY A 149 -7.53 6.96 -2.04
N GLY A 150 -8.37 6.71 -3.05
CA GLY A 150 -8.54 5.39 -3.67
C GLY A 150 -7.25 4.85 -4.28
N ALA A 151 -6.60 5.66 -5.12
CA ALA A 151 -5.32 5.26 -5.73
C ALA A 151 -4.24 4.97 -4.69
N LEU A 152 -4.10 5.83 -3.67
CA LEU A 152 -3.08 5.65 -2.62
C LEU A 152 -3.35 4.39 -1.79
N GLY A 153 -4.61 4.21 -1.35
CA GLY A 153 -5.00 3.07 -0.51
C GLY A 153 -4.86 1.74 -1.25
N ASP A 154 -5.31 1.68 -2.50
CA ASP A 154 -5.18 0.48 -3.32
C ASP A 154 -3.71 0.13 -3.63
N CYS A 155 -2.89 1.13 -3.98
CA CYS A 155 -1.44 0.92 -4.17
C CYS A 155 -0.78 0.42 -2.88
N LEU A 156 -1.09 1.00 -1.72
CA LEU A 156 -0.56 0.56 -0.43
C LEU A 156 -0.96 -0.89 -0.14
N ALA A 157 -2.25 -1.20 -0.28
CA ALA A 157 -2.77 -2.55 -0.07
C ALA A 157 -2.10 -3.56 -1.01
N SER A 158 -1.94 -3.20 -2.28
CA SER A 158 -1.30 -4.05 -3.29
C SER A 158 0.19 -4.29 -3.02
N VAL A 159 0.92 -3.26 -2.55
CA VAL A 159 2.34 -3.42 -2.17
C VAL A 159 2.47 -4.31 -0.93
N LEU A 160 1.61 -4.14 0.06
CA LEU A 160 1.60 -4.99 1.25
C LEU A 160 1.27 -6.45 0.89
N ASP A 161 0.27 -6.68 0.03
CA ASP A 161 -0.06 -8.01 -0.47
C ASP A 161 1.12 -8.63 -1.23
N ALA A 162 1.75 -7.88 -2.13
CA ALA A 162 2.95 -8.33 -2.83
C ALA A 162 4.13 -8.61 -1.90
N ALA A 163 4.19 -7.95 -0.75
CA ALA A 163 5.19 -8.20 0.29
C ALA A 163 4.85 -9.40 1.21
N GLY A 164 3.72 -10.08 0.99
CA GLY A 164 3.33 -11.29 1.72
C GLY A 164 2.57 -11.04 3.03
N TYR A 165 1.88 -9.91 3.14
CA TYR A 165 0.90 -9.69 4.18
C TYR A 165 -0.48 -10.23 3.75
N ASP A 166 -1.30 -10.66 4.69
CA ASP A 166 -2.72 -10.94 4.48
C ASP A 166 -3.48 -9.61 4.60
N VAL A 167 -3.78 -9.01 3.46
CA VAL A 167 -4.35 -7.66 3.39
C VAL A 167 -5.86 -7.72 3.27
N TRP A 168 -6.55 -6.95 4.11
CA TRP A 168 -7.97 -6.71 4.09
C TRP A 168 -8.24 -5.26 3.68
N ARG A 169 -9.04 -5.04 2.64
CA ARG A 169 -9.43 -3.72 2.11
C ARG A 169 -10.82 -3.38 2.58
N GLU A 170 -10.97 -2.29 3.29
CA GLU A 170 -12.26 -1.88 3.83
C GLU A 170 -12.66 -0.48 3.38
N PHE A 171 -13.93 -0.32 3.04
CA PHE A 171 -14.59 0.95 2.83
C PHE A 171 -15.58 1.16 3.97
N TYR A 172 -15.39 2.18 4.79
CA TYR A 172 -16.31 2.55 5.85
C TYR A 172 -17.39 3.46 5.28
N VAL A 173 -18.64 3.03 5.37
CA VAL A 173 -19.81 3.79 4.91
C VAL A 173 -20.45 4.44 6.13
N ASN A 174 -20.34 5.77 6.21
CA ASN A 174 -21.03 6.55 7.25
C ASN A 174 -22.51 6.75 6.83
N ASP A 175 -23.32 5.74 7.12
CA ASP A 175 -24.75 5.69 6.84
C ASP A 175 -25.63 5.99 8.08
N ALA A 176 -25.09 6.76 9.04
CA ALA A 176 -25.75 7.17 10.27
C ALA A 176 -25.42 8.63 10.64
N GLY A 177 -26.14 9.20 11.61
CA GLY A 177 -25.83 10.50 12.21
C GLY A 177 -26.22 11.72 11.36
N ASN A 178 -25.70 12.89 11.76
CA ASN A 178 -26.12 14.22 11.28
C ASN A 178 -26.04 14.43 9.75
N GLN A 179 -25.13 13.72 9.06
CA GLN A 179 -24.99 13.82 7.60
C GLN A 179 -26.22 13.24 6.89
N LEU A 180 -26.76 12.17 7.45
CA LEU A 180 -27.96 11.53 6.93
C LEU A 180 -29.21 12.38 7.17
N ASP A 181 -29.27 13.08 8.31
CA ASP A 181 -30.36 14.02 8.61
C ASP A 181 -30.40 15.18 7.61
N LYS A 182 -29.23 15.75 7.29
CA LYS A 182 -29.10 16.79 6.26
C LYS A 182 -29.46 16.29 4.86
N PHE A 183 -29.05 15.07 4.53
CA PHE A 183 -29.40 14.42 3.28
C PHE A 183 -30.91 14.22 3.16
N GLY A 184 -31.54 13.69 4.19
CA GLY A 184 -33.01 13.53 4.26
C GLY A 184 -33.78 14.85 4.18
N LEU A 185 -33.30 15.88 4.86
CA LEU A 185 -33.88 17.24 4.76
C LEU A 185 -33.82 17.78 3.33
N SER A 186 -32.62 17.66 2.71
CA SER A 186 -32.41 18.16 1.34
C SER A 186 -33.30 17.43 0.33
N LEU A 187 -33.38 16.10 0.41
CA LEU A 187 -34.27 15.29 -0.41
C LEU A 187 -35.76 15.67 -0.20
N SER A 188 -36.17 15.83 1.06
CA SER A 188 -37.54 16.21 1.41
C SER A 188 -37.95 17.56 0.80
N ILE A 189 -37.06 18.55 0.88
CA ILE A 189 -37.33 19.88 0.30
C ILE A 189 -37.35 19.81 -1.23
N ARG A 190 -36.39 19.13 -1.86
CA ARG A 190 -36.35 18.94 -3.32
C ARG A 190 -37.58 18.22 -3.85
N TYR A 191 -38.06 17.21 -3.12
CA TYR A 191 -39.31 16.52 -3.47
C TYR A 191 -40.52 17.46 -3.37
N GLN A 192 -40.63 18.23 -2.28
CA GLN A 192 -41.73 19.23 -2.14
C GLN A 192 -41.70 20.28 -3.25
N GLN A 193 -40.51 20.69 -3.70
CA GLN A 193 -40.36 21.65 -4.81
C GLN A 193 -40.91 21.13 -6.15
N LEU A 194 -41.15 19.83 -6.29
CA LEU A 194 -41.76 19.27 -7.51
C LEU A 194 -43.28 19.41 -7.55
N PHE A 195 -43.95 19.56 -6.39
CA PHE A 195 -45.41 19.46 -6.28
C PHE A 195 -46.09 20.67 -5.60
N ALA A 196 -45.37 21.39 -4.73
CA ALA A 196 -45.96 22.49 -3.97
C ALA A 196 -45.95 23.81 -4.77
N GLU A 197 -47.02 24.62 -4.67
CA GLU A 197 -47.05 25.97 -5.23
C GLU A 197 -46.08 26.94 -4.54
N ASN A 198 -45.88 26.78 -3.23
CA ASN A 198 -44.97 27.57 -2.40
C ASN A 198 -44.03 26.61 -1.63
N PRO A 199 -43.06 26.03 -2.30
CA PRO A 199 -42.18 25.07 -1.66
C PRO A 199 -41.20 25.74 -0.69
N PRO A 200 -40.72 25.01 0.34
CA PRO A 200 -39.70 25.54 1.24
C PRO A 200 -38.37 25.74 0.48
N GLU A 201 -37.61 26.76 0.92
CA GLU A 201 -36.26 26.99 0.42
C GLU A 201 -35.26 26.02 1.06
N LEU A 202 -34.24 25.66 0.33
CA LEU A 202 -33.12 24.86 0.86
C LEU A 202 -32.31 25.73 1.83
N PRO A 203 -32.10 25.29 3.08
CA PRO A 203 -31.19 25.96 4.00
C PRO A 203 -29.76 26.01 3.42
N GLU A 204 -29.00 27.06 3.78
CA GLU A 204 -27.60 27.21 3.33
C GLU A 204 -26.71 25.98 3.70
N ASP A 205 -26.96 25.42 4.89
CA ASP A 205 -26.26 24.23 5.40
C ASP A 205 -26.93 22.91 4.97
N SER A 206 -27.29 22.79 3.70
CA SER A 206 -27.92 21.60 3.11
C SER A 206 -27.22 21.17 1.81
N TYR A 207 -27.64 20.04 1.24
CA TYR A 207 -27.08 19.55 -0.02
C TYR A 207 -27.82 20.21 -1.20
N HIS A 208 -27.09 21.01 -1.98
CA HIS A 208 -27.64 21.77 -3.10
C HIS A 208 -27.44 21.13 -4.49
N GLY A 209 -26.72 19.98 -4.55
CA GLY A 209 -26.36 19.33 -5.79
C GLY A 209 -27.54 18.89 -6.66
N GLU A 210 -27.32 18.79 -7.96
CA GLU A 210 -28.31 18.27 -8.90
C GLU A 210 -28.68 16.81 -8.64
N ASP A 211 -27.72 16.03 -8.11
CA ASP A 211 -27.90 14.64 -7.70
C ASP A 211 -29.04 14.47 -6.69
N ILE A 212 -29.18 15.39 -5.75
CA ILE A 212 -30.31 15.41 -4.78
C ILE A 212 -31.67 15.64 -5.48
N LEU A 213 -31.69 16.57 -6.43
CA LEU A 213 -32.87 16.83 -7.22
C LEU A 213 -33.24 15.63 -8.11
N ASP A 214 -32.26 14.99 -8.69
CA ASP A 214 -32.46 13.81 -9.55
C ASP A 214 -33.02 12.61 -8.77
N LEU A 215 -32.53 12.37 -7.56
CA LEU A 215 -33.09 11.35 -6.66
C LEU A 215 -34.55 11.67 -6.28
N ALA A 216 -34.87 12.95 -5.99
CA ALA A 216 -36.24 13.37 -5.69
C ALA A 216 -37.16 13.19 -6.89
N LYS A 217 -36.73 13.54 -8.11
CA LYS A 217 -37.46 13.30 -9.36
C LYS A 217 -37.65 11.80 -9.64
N GLU A 218 -36.64 11.00 -9.40
CA GLU A 218 -36.74 9.56 -9.60
C GLU A 218 -37.76 8.93 -8.68
N TYR A 219 -37.76 9.32 -7.38
CA TYR A 219 -38.79 8.90 -6.44
C TYR A 219 -40.18 9.33 -6.91
N ALA A 220 -40.34 10.61 -7.26
CA ALA A 220 -41.62 11.17 -7.71
C ALA A 220 -42.15 10.49 -8.99
N LYS A 221 -41.27 10.05 -9.87
CA LYS A 221 -41.63 9.29 -11.09
C LYS A 221 -42.23 7.92 -10.76
N GLU A 222 -41.71 7.25 -9.73
CA GLU A 222 -42.14 5.90 -9.33
C GLU A 222 -43.37 5.92 -8.42
N HIS A 223 -43.49 6.94 -7.54
CA HIS A 223 -44.44 6.99 -6.43
C HIS A 223 -45.40 8.23 -6.46
N GLY A 224 -45.24 9.11 -7.45
CA GLY A 224 -46.08 10.34 -7.55
C GLY A 224 -45.85 11.28 -6.38
N ASP A 225 -46.98 11.86 -5.88
CA ASP A 225 -47.00 12.86 -4.80
C ASP A 225 -47.36 12.27 -3.41
N GLU A 226 -47.28 10.94 -3.25
CA GLU A 226 -47.73 10.26 -2.04
C GLU A 226 -47.13 10.83 -0.74
N LEU A 227 -45.83 11.22 -0.79
CA LEU A 227 -45.15 11.80 0.36
C LEU A 227 -45.53 13.27 0.66
N MET A 228 -46.34 13.91 -0.17
CA MET A 228 -46.87 15.24 0.17
C MET A 228 -47.89 15.19 1.30
N HIS A 229 -48.50 14.03 1.57
CA HIS A 229 -49.58 13.82 2.51
C HIS A 229 -49.15 13.16 3.83
N VAL A 230 -47.85 12.98 4.04
CA VAL A 230 -47.27 12.40 5.25
C VAL A 230 -46.52 13.45 6.06
N THR A 231 -46.13 13.09 7.28
CA THR A 231 -45.29 13.95 8.14
C THR A 231 -43.89 14.17 7.54
N GLU A 232 -43.22 15.24 7.94
CA GLU A 232 -41.86 15.53 7.47
C GLU A 232 -40.89 14.39 7.84
N GLU A 233 -41.02 13.79 9.01
CA GLU A 233 -40.20 12.70 9.45
C GLU A 233 -40.37 11.44 8.58
N GLU A 234 -41.62 11.07 8.31
CA GLU A 234 -41.94 9.94 7.42
C GLU A 234 -41.43 10.19 6.00
N ARG A 235 -41.57 11.39 5.48
CA ARG A 235 -41.05 11.78 4.16
C ARG A 235 -39.54 11.66 4.10
N ARG A 236 -38.81 12.21 5.08
CA ARG A 236 -37.35 12.10 5.15
C ARG A 236 -36.92 10.64 5.20
N LYS A 237 -37.53 9.86 6.05
CA LYS A 237 -37.24 8.45 6.21
C LYS A 237 -37.45 7.66 4.92
N ALA A 238 -38.54 7.88 4.23
CA ALA A 238 -38.85 7.23 2.95
C ALA A 238 -37.83 7.61 1.86
N LEU A 239 -37.53 8.90 1.71
CA LEU A 239 -36.60 9.40 0.71
C LEU A 239 -35.15 8.98 0.98
N VAL A 240 -34.71 8.94 2.24
CA VAL A 240 -33.42 8.40 2.63
C VAL A 240 -33.34 6.90 2.34
N GLY A 241 -34.39 6.16 2.70
CA GLY A 241 -34.47 4.71 2.41
C GLY A 241 -34.40 4.38 0.92
N PHE A 242 -34.85 5.29 0.07
CA PHE A 242 -34.76 5.18 -1.38
C PHE A 242 -33.38 5.62 -1.92
N GLY A 243 -32.91 6.81 -1.51
CA GLY A 243 -31.74 7.45 -2.10
C GLY A 243 -30.41 6.87 -1.62
N LEU A 244 -30.31 6.52 -0.34
CA LEU A 244 -29.07 6.04 0.28
C LEU A 244 -28.54 4.73 -0.35
N PRO A 245 -29.36 3.69 -0.55
CA PRO A 245 -28.89 2.46 -1.22
C PRO A 245 -28.44 2.72 -2.67
N LYS A 246 -29.09 3.66 -3.37
CA LYS A 246 -28.72 4.03 -4.75
C LYS A 246 -27.36 4.73 -4.78
N ASN A 247 -27.11 5.65 -3.85
CA ASN A 247 -25.81 6.29 -3.73
C ASN A 247 -24.70 5.28 -3.39
N ILE A 248 -24.93 4.38 -2.45
CA ILE A 248 -23.97 3.31 -2.11
C ILE A 248 -23.70 2.42 -3.33
N ALA A 249 -24.74 2.03 -4.06
CA ALA A 249 -24.59 1.24 -5.28
C ALA A 249 -23.77 1.99 -6.35
N LYS A 250 -24.01 3.29 -6.52
CA LYS A 250 -23.23 4.15 -7.43
C LYS A 250 -21.78 4.25 -7.01
N MET A 251 -21.50 4.46 -5.71
CA MET A 251 -20.13 4.49 -5.19
C MET A 251 -19.41 3.18 -5.45
N LYS A 252 -20.06 2.03 -5.24
CA LYS A 252 -19.51 0.72 -5.56
C LYS A 252 -19.19 0.59 -7.05
N ALA A 253 -20.10 1.00 -7.91
CA ALA A 253 -19.91 0.97 -9.36
C ALA A 253 -18.76 1.89 -9.82
N ASP A 254 -18.63 3.07 -9.21
CA ASP A 254 -17.56 4.03 -9.51
C ASP A 254 -16.18 3.46 -9.07
N MET A 255 -16.09 2.82 -7.89
CA MET A 255 -14.87 2.15 -7.43
C MET A 255 -14.50 0.97 -8.34
N GLU A 256 -15.46 0.16 -8.72
CA GLU A 256 -15.25 -0.95 -9.67
C GLU A 256 -14.73 -0.45 -11.02
N LYS A 257 -15.36 0.61 -11.57
CA LYS A 257 -14.90 1.27 -12.79
C LYS A 257 -13.49 1.85 -12.65
N TYR A 258 -13.13 2.32 -11.47
CA TYR A 258 -11.80 2.80 -11.12
C TYR A 258 -10.81 1.65 -10.89
N ARG A 259 -11.27 0.39 -10.89
CA ARG A 259 -10.51 -0.86 -10.63
C ARG A 259 -9.98 -0.93 -9.20
N VAL A 260 -10.69 -0.35 -8.27
CA VAL A 260 -10.42 -0.44 -6.83
C VAL A 260 -11.43 -1.38 -6.22
N HIS A 261 -10.96 -2.46 -5.61
CA HIS A 261 -11.79 -3.49 -5.02
C HIS A 261 -11.66 -3.49 -3.51
N TYR A 262 -12.78 -3.78 -2.82
CA TYR A 262 -12.86 -3.88 -1.37
C TYR A 262 -13.33 -5.26 -0.95
N ASP A 263 -12.72 -5.78 0.11
CA ASP A 263 -13.15 -7.03 0.73
C ASP A 263 -14.44 -6.81 1.55
N ARG A 264 -14.62 -5.60 2.10
CA ARG A 264 -15.79 -5.22 2.87
C ARG A 264 -16.20 -3.78 2.66
N TRP A 265 -17.51 -3.56 2.53
CA TRP A 265 -18.20 -2.30 2.69
C TRP A 265 -18.87 -2.33 4.06
N PHE A 266 -18.23 -1.68 5.04
CA PHE A 266 -18.69 -1.70 6.42
C PHE A 266 -19.68 -0.57 6.65
N LEU A 267 -20.89 -0.89 7.13
CA LEU A 267 -21.94 0.10 7.42
C LEU A 267 -21.87 0.50 8.89
N GLU A 268 -21.79 1.80 9.18
CA GLU A 268 -21.82 2.32 10.55
C GLU A 268 -23.13 1.93 11.27
N SER A 269 -24.24 1.90 10.53
CA SER A 269 -25.55 1.52 11.06
C SER A 269 -25.57 0.10 11.65
N ASP A 270 -24.69 -0.80 11.22
CA ASP A 270 -24.60 -2.15 11.77
C ASP A 270 -24.08 -2.16 13.21
N LEU A 271 -23.13 -1.29 13.56
CA LEU A 271 -22.63 -1.12 14.92
C LEU A 271 -23.74 -0.72 15.91
N HIS A 272 -24.69 0.11 15.44
CA HIS A 272 -25.82 0.54 16.25
C HIS A 272 -26.88 -0.55 16.43
N LYS A 273 -27.15 -1.33 15.35
CA LYS A 273 -28.13 -2.43 15.38
C LYS A 273 -27.68 -3.57 16.30
N ASP A 274 -26.40 -3.90 16.28
CA ASP A 274 -25.85 -5.02 17.04
C ASP A 274 -25.55 -4.64 18.50
N GLY A 275 -25.73 -3.36 18.86
CA GLY A 275 -25.52 -2.85 20.22
C GLY A 275 -24.05 -2.72 20.64
N GLU A 276 -23.11 -2.90 19.70
CA GLU A 276 -21.67 -2.85 19.98
C GLU A 276 -21.23 -1.48 20.50
N VAL A 277 -21.80 -0.39 19.96
CA VAL A 277 -21.49 0.98 20.40
C VAL A 277 -21.84 1.15 21.88
N MET A 278 -23.02 0.72 22.31
CA MET A 278 -23.45 0.83 23.72
C MET A 278 -22.62 -0.08 24.62
N ALA A 279 -22.28 -1.28 24.18
CA ALA A 279 -21.43 -2.18 24.94
C ALA A 279 -20.04 -1.58 25.20
N VAL A 280 -19.45 -0.89 24.22
CA VAL A 280 -18.16 -0.19 24.39
C VAL A 280 -18.31 1.02 25.31
N VAL A 281 -19.40 1.80 25.20
CA VAL A 281 -19.68 2.92 26.11
C VAL A 281 -19.79 2.43 27.55
N ASP A 282 -20.56 1.38 27.81
CA ASP A 282 -20.74 0.79 29.12
C ASP A 282 -19.41 0.25 29.70
N TYR A 283 -18.61 -0.40 28.82
CA TYR A 283 -17.27 -0.86 29.22
C TYR A 283 -16.36 0.31 29.60
N LEU A 284 -16.29 1.36 28.78
CA LEU A 284 -15.48 2.54 29.09
C LEU A 284 -15.94 3.25 30.36
N LEU A 285 -17.25 3.41 30.56
CA LEU A 285 -17.81 3.97 31.80
C LEU A 285 -17.44 3.15 33.02
N SER A 286 -17.36 1.83 32.89
CA SER A 286 -16.93 0.95 33.98
C SER A 286 -15.48 1.14 34.42
N LEU A 287 -14.63 1.69 33.52
CA LEU A 287 -13.21 1.99 33.77
C LEU A 287 -12.97 3.39 34.35
N ILE A 288 -13.98 4.27 34.30
CA ILE A 288 -13.86 5.64 34.80
C ILE A 288 -14.08 5.62 36.29
N HIS A 289 -13.01 5.79 37.06
CA HIS A 289 -13.13 6.10 38.50
C HIS A 289 -13.51 7.57 38.65
N ILE A 290 -14.80 7.81 38.80
CA ILE A 290 -15.31 9.14 39.16
C ILE A 290 -15.03 9.29 40.68
N SER A 291 -13.95 10.01 40.98
CA SER A 291 -13.65 10.46 42.35
C SER A 291 -14.27 11.80 42.61
#